data_32d2dcbe91dd6f7cc2a4fd37fe7f294c
#
_entry.id   32d2dcbe91dd6f7cc2a4fd37fe7f294c
#
_cell.length_a   1.000
_cell.length_b   1.000
_cell.length_c   1.000
_cell.angle_alpha   90.00
_cell.angle_beta   90.00
_cell.angle_gamma   90.00
#
_symmetry.space_group_name_H-M   'P 1'
#
loop_
_entity.id
_entity.type
_entity.pdbx_description
1 polymer ?
#
loop_
_entity_poly.entity_id
_entity_poly.type
_entity_poly.pdbx_seq_one_letter_code
_entity_poly.pdbx_strand_id
1 'polypeptide(L)'
;EIGVRLVGSEMCIRDSSWTVVLAILCGLLVLLGVYHVRALPAGGGAAERHSLRDGLSGLKEVVGAFFQKKHIWYYLGFIILYRLGEGFVMKIVPLFLKADISSGGLGLTNQQIGLYYGTFGAGAFLLGSLLAGYYIARRGLRRTLFTLCCIFNLPFGVYALLAWFQPSSLWLVGGGIVVEYFGYGFGFVGLTLFMMQQVAPGRHQMAHYAFASGIMNLSVMLTGAVSGYLSDALGYGMFFLAVMLATVPAFLVTWFVPFTYDDKPNDK
;
A
#
# COMPACT_ATOMS: atom_id res chain seq x y z
N GLU A 1 1.62 21.95 -41.18
CA GLU A 1 0.16 21.73 -41.02
C GLU A 1 -0.19 20.28 -40.62
N ILE A 2 0.61 19.27 -41.02
CA ILE A 2 0.34 17.86 -40.66
C ILE A 2 0.58 17.58 -39.17
N GLY A 3 1.55 18.20 -38.53
CA GLY A 3 1.87 18.04 -37.12
C GLY A 3 0.79 18.50 -36.14
N VAL A 4 0.10 19.61 -36.48
CA VAL A 4 -0.95 20.18 -35.62
C VAL A 4 -2.22 19.32 -35.61
N ARG A 5 -2.55 18.67 -36.72
CA ARG A 5 -3.70 17.76 -36.83
C ARG A 5 -3.50 16.47 -36.06
N LEU A 6 -2.28 15.90 -36.06
CA LEU A 6 -1.93 14.72 -35.29
C LEU A 6 -1.99 14.97 -33.78
N VAL A 7 -1.44 16.07 -33.30
CA VAL A 7 -1.49 16.46 -31.86
C VAL A 7 -2.93 16.70 -31.41
N GLY A 8 -3.78 17.31 -32.22
CA GLY A 8 -5.20 17.50 -31.89
C GLY A 8 -5.98 16.20 -31.83
N SER A 9 -5.72 15.20 -32.70
CA SER A 9 -6.39 13.93 -32.70
C SER A 9 -5.99 13.05 -31.53
N GLU A 10 -4.71 13.02 -31.18
CA GLU A 10 -4.22 12.27 -30.00
C GLU A 10 -4.76 12.84 -28.68
N MET A 11 -4.87 14.18 -28.58
CA MET A 11 -5.44 14.84 -27.41
C MET A 11 -6.93 14.52 -27.26
N CYS A 12 -7.72 14.56 -28.35
CA CYS A 12 -9.13 14.21 -28.33
C CYS A 12 -9.37 12.72 -27.98
N ILE A 13 -8.56 11.80 -28.50
CA ILE A 13 -8.66 10.36 -28.19
C ILE A 13 -8.35 10.13 -26.69
N ARG A 14 -7.36 10.81 -26.16
CA ARG A 14 -6.94 10.72 -24.76
C ARG A 14 -8.01 11.25 -23.81
N ASP A 15 -8.61 12.39 -24.13
CA ASP A 15 -9.70 12.99 -23.34
C ASP A 15 -10.97 12.12 -23.38
N SER A 16 -11.32 11.55 -24.55
CA SER A 16 -12.43 10.64 -24.67
C SER A 16 -12.22 9.35 -23.85
N SER A 17 -10.99 8.83 -23.80
CA SER A 17 -10.66 7.64 -23.00
C SER A 17 -10.84 7.89 -21.51
N TRP A 18 -10.39 9.04 -21.01
CA TRP A 18 -10.61 9.42 -19.61
C TRP A 18 -12.09 9.61 -19.28
N THR A 19 -12.84 10.24 -20.18
CA THR A 19 -14.28 10.44 -20.01
C THR A 19 -15.03 9.11 -19.91
N VAL A 20 -14.71 8.14 -20.77
CA VAL A 20 -15.31 6.81 -20.74
C VAL A 20 -14.98 6.07 -19.44
N VAL A 21 -13.71 6.06 -19.03
CA VAL A 21 -13.30 5.41 -17.77
C VAL A 21 -14.01 6.02 -16.56
N LEU A 22 -14.04 7.35 -16.47
CA LEU A 22 -14.72 8.04 -15.37
C LEU A 22 -16.23 7.80 -15.39
N ALA A 23 -16.87 7.79 -16.57
CA ALA A 23 -18.29 7.47 -16.68
C ALA A 23 -18.62 6.05 -16.23
N ILE A 24 -17.79 5.05 -16.59
CA ILE A 24 -17.94 3.67 -16.11
C ILE A 24 -17.80 3.59 -14.59
N LEU A 25 -16.79 4.26 -14.01
CA LEU A 25 -16.58 4.30 -12.57
C LEU A 25 -17.75 4.97 -11.84
N CYS A 26 -18.23 6.11 -12.36
CA CYS A 26 -19.43 6.76 -11.80
C CYS A 26 -20.65 5.84 -11.87
N GLY A 27 -20.90 5.18 -13.00
CA GLY A 27 -21.99 4.23 -13.14
C GLY A 27 -21.90 3.09 -12.13
N LEU A 28 -20.69 2.52 -11.95
CA LEU A 28 -20.45 1.47 -10.95
C LEU A 28 -20.70 1.96 -9.53
N LEU A 29 -20.24 3.16 -9.17
CA LEU A 29 -20.46 3.75 -7.84
C LEU A 29 -21.94 4.01 -7.58
N VAL A 30 -22.71 4.48 -8.58
CA VAL A 30 -24.16 4.65 -8.47
C VAL A 30 -24.85 3.31 -8.25
N LEU A 31 -24.50 2.27 -9.01
CA LEU A 31 -25.07 0.92 -8.85
C LEU A 31 -24.77 0.36 -7.46
N LEU A 32 -23.51 0.48 -7.00
CA LEU A 32 -23.13 0.06 -5.65
C LEU A 32 -23.86 0.88 -4.58
N GLY A 33 -24.03 2.19 -4.77
CA GLY A 33 -24.81 3.05 -3.87
C GLY A 33 -26.26 2.60 -3.73
N VAL A 34 -26.94 2.33 -4.86
CA VAL A 34 -28.31 1.80 -4.87
C VAL A 34 -28.40 0.42 -4.21
N TYR A 35 -27.42 -0.45 -4.48
CA TYR A 35 -27.32 -1.76 -3.83
C TYR A 35 -27.16 -1.61 -2.31
N HIS A 36 -26.26 -0.77 -1.85
CA HIS A 36 -25.99 -0.57 -0.42
C HIS A 36 -27.19 0.03 0.34
N VAL A 37 -27.95 0.95 -0.27
CA VAL A 37 -29.20 1.48 0.32
C VAL A 37 -30.20 0.36 0.62
N ARG A 38 -30.22 -0.71 -0.19
CA ARG A 38 -31.13 -1.84 0.00
C ARG A 38 -30.56 -2.97 0.85
N ALA A 39 -29.24 -3.20 0.76
CA ALA A 39 -28.58 -4.36 1.37
C ALA A 39 -28.06 -4.07 2.79
N LEU A 40 -27.68 -2.82 3.09
CA LEU A 40 -27.20 -2.47 4.41
C LEU A 40 -28.36 -2.27 5.38
N PRO A 41 -28.30 -2.86 6.60
CA PRO A 41 -29.27 -2.58 7.62
C PRO A 41 -29.23 -1.10 7.98
N ALA A 42 -30.40 -0.50 8.17
CA ALA A 42 -30.49 0.88 8.66
C ALA A 42 -29.70 0.96 9.96
N GLY A 43 -28.68 1.82 9.99
CA GLY A 43 -27.83 2.02 11.16
C GLY A 43 -28.72 2.37 12.36
N GLY A 44 -28.73 1.48 13.36
CA GLY A 44 -29.54 1.65 14.55
C GLY A 44 -28.99 2.79 15.41
N GLY A 45 -29.82 3.70 15.78
CA GLY A 45 -29.59 4.78 16.72
C GLY A 45 -29.89 6.14 16.11
N ALA A 46 -30.91 6.79 16.64
CA ALA A 46 -31.11 8.22 16.43
C ALA A 46 -29.77 8.93 16.71
N ALA A 47 -29.25 9.63 15.71
CA ALA A 47 -28.06 10.46 15.89
C ALA A 47 -28.43 11.49 17.00
N GLU A 48 -28.02 11.23 18.23
CA GLU A 48 -28.05 12.22 19.28
C GLU A 48 -27.30 13.44 18.72
N ARG A 49 -27.99 14.59 18.71
CA ARG A 49 -27.39 15.85 18.29
C ARG A 49 -26.34 16.24 19.31
N HIS A 50 -25.13 15.66 19.17
CA HIS A 50 -24.01 16.08 19.98
C HIS A 50 -23.61 17.51 19.59
N SER A 51 -23.46 18.35 20.59
CA SER A 51 -22.87 19.68 20.44
C SER A 51 -21.45 19.52 19.89
N LEU A 52 -20.95 20.47 19.09
CA LEU A 52 -19.55 20.49 18.64
C LEU A 52 -18.56 20.32 19.82
N ARG A 53 -18.93 20.85 20.98
CA ARG A 53 -18.17 20.74 22.23
C ARG A 53 -18.11 19.28 22.71
N ASP A 54 -19.22 18.55 22.64
CA ASP A 54 -19.28 17.13 23.02
C ASP A 54 -18.49 16.26 22.03
N GLY A 55 -18.53 16.59 20.74
CA GLY A 55 -17.72 15.96 19.71
C GLY A 55 -16.23 16.16 19.94
N LEU A 56 -15.80 17.37 20.30
CA LEU A 56 -14.39 17.67 20.60
C LEU A 56 -13.92 17.00 21.90
N SER A 57 -14.76 16.94 22.93
CA SER A 57 -14.43 16.25 24.17
C SER A 57 -14.32 14.74 23.95
N GLY A 58 -15.22 14.15 23.17
CA GLY A 58 -15.15 12.75 22.75
C GLY A 58 -13.89 12.44 21.93
N LEU A 59 -13.53 13.32 20.99
CA LEU A 59 -12.28 13.17 20.23
C LEU A 59 -11.05 13.18 21.14
N LYS A 60 -11.01 14.09 22.13
CA LYS A 60 -9.91 14.18 23.10
C LYS A 60 -9.79 12.90 23.94
N GLU A 61 -10.93 12.33 24.38
CA GLU A 61 -10.96 11.04 25.09
C GLU A 61 -10.41 9.91 24.21
N VAL A 62 -10.88 9.81 22.96
CA VAL A 62 -10.46 8.78 22.01
C VAL A 62 -8.96 8.85 21.73
N VAL A 63 -8.44 10.07 21.46
CA VAL A 63 -7.00 10.29 21.22
C VAL A 63 -6.19 9.98 22.47
N GLY A 64 -6.63 10.45 23.64
CA GLY A 64 -5.97 10.14 24.91
C GLY A 64 -5.89 8.64 25.19
N ALA A 65 -6.99 7.92 25.01
CA ALA A 65 -7.06 6.47 25.18
C ALA A 65 -6.16 5.72 24.19
N PHE A 66 -5.96 6.25 22.96
CA PHE A 66 -5.06 5.67 21.98
C PHE A 66 -3.60 5.70 22.45
N PHE A 67 -3.12 6.87 22.89
CA PHE A 67 -1.73 7.04 23.31
C PHE A 67 -1.40 6.42 24.67
N GLN A 68 -2.41 6.09 25.47
CA GLN A 68 -2.25 5.38 26.76
C GLN A 68 -2.14 3.86 26.63
N LYS A 69 -2.31 3.32 25.42
CA LYS A 69 -2.20 1.87 25.21
C LYS A 69 -0.79 1.35 25.47
N LYS A 70 -0.74 0.13 26.01
CA LYS A 70 0.53 -0.57 26.23
C LYS A 70 1.27 -0.75 24.89
N HIS A 71 2.56 -0.44 24.88
CA HIS A 71 3.42 -0.56 23.70
C HIS A 71 3.05 0.29 22.48
N ILE A 72 2.15 1.29 22.61
CA ILE A 72 1.66 2.06 21.46
C ILE A 72 2.78 2.71 20.66
N TRP A 73 3.78 3.31 21.32
CA TRP A 73 4.91 3.96 20.66
C TRP A 73 5.76 2.98 19.85
N TYR A 74 5.90 1.75 20.35
CA TYR A 74 6.56 0.68 19.59
C TYR A 74 5.73 0.30 18.36
N TYR A 75 4.41 0.16 18.51
CA TYR A 75 3.51 -0.17 17.41
C TYR A 75 3.50 0.90 16.34
N LEU A 76 3.53 2.18 16.73
CA LEU A 76 3.63 3.28 15.77
C LEU A 76 4.95 3.26 15.01
N GLY A 77 6.06 3.06 15.71
CA GLY A 77 7.37 2.89 15.10
C GLY A 77 7.41 1.69 14.14
N PHE A 78 6.83 0.55 14.56
CA PHE A 78 6.69 -0.64 13.72
C PHE A 78 5.88 -0.34 12.44
N ILE A 79 4.71 0.30 12.54
CA ILE A 79 3.86 0.63 11.39
C ILE A 79 4.61 1.53 10.39
N ILE A 80 5.31 2.55 10.88
CA ILE A 80 6.08 3.47 10.05
C ILE A 80 7.22 2.75 9.35
N LEU A 81 8.03 1.99 10.09
CA LEU A 81 9.23 1.33 9.57
C LEU A 81 8.89 0.16 8.65
N TYR A 82 7.79 -0.57 8.93
CA TYR A 82 7.35 -1.68 8.10
C TYR A 82 7.10 -1.27 6.63
N ARG A 83 6.55 -0.07 6.41
CA ARG A 83 6.23 0.48 5.08
C ARG A 83 7.25 1.48 4.54
N LEU A 84 8.37 1.66 5.22
CA LEU A 84 9.36 2.66 4.85
C LEU A 84 9.88 2.43 3.41
N GLY A 85 10.27 1.21 3.09
CA GLY A 85 10.74 0.82 1.75
C GLY A 85 9.69 1.05 0.67
N GLU A 86 8.45 0.62 0.93
CA GLU A 86 7.33 0.78 0.01
C GLU A 86 7.07 2.26 -0.34
N GLY A 87 7.10 3.14 0.64
CA GLY A 87 6.85 4.56 0.41
C GLY A 87 7.85 5.19 -0.56
N PHE A 88 9.11 4.74 -0.56
CA PHE A 88 10.10 5.13 -1.55
C PHE A 88 9.81 4.52 -2.93
N VAL A 89 9.55 3.22 -2.98
CA VAL A 89 9.34 2.46 -4.23
C VAL A 89 8.11 2.94 -4.99
N MET A 90 7.00 3.11 -4.31
CA MET A 90 5.68 3.37 -4.90
C MET A 90 5.65 4.59 -5.82
N LYS A 91 6.47 5.62 -5.55
CA LYS A 91 6.54 6.85 -6.35
C LYS A 91 7.54 6.77 -7.50
N ILE A 92 8.62 6.06 -7.31
CA ILE A 92 9.73 6.05 -8.27
C ILE A 92 9.59 4.94 -9.32
N VAL A 93 8.99 3.80 -8.97
CA VAL A 93 8.86 2.67 -9.91
C VAL A 93 8.14 3.04 -11.20
N PRO A 94 6.98 3.73 -11.22
CA PRO A 94 6.35 4.11 -12.48
C PRO A 94 7.21 5.03 -13.35
N LEU A 95 7.98 5.91 -12.72
CA LEU A 95 8.93 6.81 -13.40
C LEU A 95 10.10 6.02 -13.99
N PHE A 96 10.69 5.11 -13.19
CA PHE A 96 11.77 4.23 -13.61
C PHE A 96 11.38 3.32 -14.79
N LEU A 97 10.17 2.73 -14.73
CA LEU A 97 9.68 1.88 -15.83
C LEU A 97 9.52 2.65 -17.14
N LYS A 98 9.14 3.93 -17.06
CA LYS A 98 8.89 4.78 -18.23
C LYS A 98 10.13 5.52 -18.73
N ALA A 99 11.06 5.87 -17.85
CA ALA A 99 12.26 6.64 -18.19
C ALA A 99 13.09 5.93 -19.26
N ASP A 100 13.74 6.74 -20.12
CA ASP A 100 14.59 6.21 -21.21
C ASP A 100 15.73 5.35 -20.67
N ILE A 101 16.13 4.35 -21.44
CA ILE A 101 17.26 3.46 -21.13
C ILE A 101 18.55 4.26 -20.91
N SER A 102 18.78 5.30 -21.70
CA SER A 102 19.94 6.21 -21.57
C SER A 102 20.01 6.94 -20.24
N SER A 103 18.87 7.15 -19.58
CA SER A 103 18.76 7.76 -18.25
C SER A 103 18.70 6.73 -17.11
N GLY A 104 18.96 5.46 -17.40
CA GLY A 104 18.92 4.36 -16.43
C GLY A 104 17.55 3.75 -16.21
N GLY A 105 16.52 4.15 -16.97
CA GLY A 105 15.19 3.58 -16.94
C GLY A 105 15.03 2.34 -17.82
N LEU A 106 13.80 1.86 -17.99
CA LEU A 106 13.50 0.66 -18.79
C LEU A 106 12.79 0.97 -20.12
N GLY A 107 12.40 2.21 -20.39
CA GLY A 107 11.81 2.66 -21.66
C GLY A 107 10.44 2.01 -21.98
N LEU A 108 9.67 1.58 -20.97
CA LEU A 108 8.39 0.92 -21.22
C LEU A 108 7.35 1.93 -21.71
N THR A 109 6.51 1.48 -22.63
CA THR A 109 5.34 2.24 -23.07
C THR A 109 4.26 2.28 -21.99
N ASN A 110 3.38 3.29 -22.05
CA ASN A 110 2.25 3.39 -21.12
C ASN A 110 1.34 2.15 -21.16
N GLN A 111 1.19 1.51 -22.33
CA GLN A 111 0.42 0.28 -22.49
C GLN A 111 1.05 -0.90 -21.77
N GLN A 112 2.38 -1.07 -21.88
CA GLN A 112 3.13 -2.11 -21.18
C GLN A 112 3.07 -1.89 -19.66
N ILE A 113 3.25 -0.67 -19.18
CA ILE A 113 3.10 -0.33 -17.76
C ILE A 113 1.68 -0.64 -17.29
N GLY A 114 0.65 -0.22 -18.03
CA GLY A 114 -0.75 -0.52 -17.70
C GLY A 114 -1.03 -2.03 -17.62
N LEU A 115 -0.45 -2.82 -18.51
CA LEU A 115 -0.62 -4.27 -18.52
C LEU A 115 0.12 -4.94 -17.36
N TYR A 116 1.42 -4.71 -17.22
CA TYR A 116 2.23 -5.43 -16.22
C TYR A 116 2.02 -4.87 -14.82
N TYR A 117 2.11 -3.56 -14.65
CA TYR A 117 1.98 -2.91 -13.35
C TYR A 117 0.51 -2.79 -12.91
N GLY A 118 -0.40 -2.43 -13.82
CA GLY A 118 -1.82 -2.30 -13.52
C GLY A 118 -2.55 -3.64 -13.45
N THR A 119 -2.54 -4.43 -14.53
CA THR A 119 -3.40 -5.64 -14.63
C THR A 119 -2.78 -6.83 -13.92
N PHE A 120 -1.58 -7.25 -14.33
CA PHE A 120 -0.94 -8.43 -13.73
C PHE A 120 -0.49 -8.16 -12.29
N GLY A 121 -0.02 -6.94 -11.99
CA GLY A 121 0.30 -6.52 -10.64
C GLY A 121 -0.91 -6.58 -9.71
N ALA A 122 -2.06 -6.01 -10.12
CA ALA A 122 -3.29 -6.09 -9.34
C ALA A 122 -3.75 -7.54 -9.10
N GLY A 123 -3.69 -8.41 -10.11
CA GLY A 123 -3.98 -9.84 -9.98
C GLY A 123 -3.03 -10.53 -8.97
N ALA A 124 -1.75 -10.25 -9.05
CA ALA A 124 -0.73 -10.79 -8.15
C ALA A 124 -0.94 -10.30 -6.71
N PHE A 125 -1.26 -9.02 -6.52
CA PHE A 125 -1.61 -8.45 -5.21
C PHE A 125 -2.81 -9.16 -4.57
N LEU A 126 -3.88 -9.36 -5.33
CA LEU A 126 -5.07 -10.07 -4.84
C LEU A 126 -4.74 -11.51 -4.44
N LEU A 127 -4.01 -12.23 -5.29
CA LEU A 127 -3.57 -13.59 -5.00
C LEU A 127 -2.69 -13.65 -3.75
N GLY A 128 -1.71 -12.76 -3.64
CA GLY A 128 -0.85 -12.63 -2.47
C GLY A 128 -1.65 -12.37 -1.19
N SER A 129 -2.61 -11.45 -1.26
CA SER A 129 -3.48 -11.10 -0.11
C SER A 129 -4.34 -12.28 0.36
N LEU A 130 -4.93 -13.04 -0.57
CA LEU A 130 -5.73 -14.23 -0.25
C LEU A 130 -4.88 -15.32 0.40
N LEU A 131 -3.71 -15.59 -0.17
CA LEU A 131 -2.79 -16.60 0.36
C LEU A 131 -2.22 -16.19 1.72
N ALA A 132 -1.95 -14.90 1.95
CA ALA A 132 -1.54 -14.38 3.26
C ALA A 132 -2.62 -14.59 4.31
N GLY A 133 -3.88 -14.27 3.99
CA GLY A 133 -5.02 -14.52 4.88
C GLY A 133 -5.11 -15.99 5.29
N TYR A 134 -5.01 -16.90 4.32
CA TYR A 134 -5.00 -18.34 4.58
C TYR A 134 -3.80 -18.78 5.43
N TYR A 135 -2.61 -18.27 5.13
CA TYR A 135 -1.38 -18.59 5.87
C TYR A 135 -1.45 -18.14 7.33
N ILE A 136 -1.96 -16.91 7.56
CA ILE A 136 -2.15 -16.35 8.89
C ILE A 136 -3.23 -17.15 9.66
N ALA A 137 -4.36 -17.45 9.00
CA ALA A 137 -5.44 -18.20 9.63
C ALA A 137 -4.99 -19.59 10.14
N ARG A 138 -4.02 -20.23 9.45
CA ARG A 138 -3.49 -21.52 9.84
C ARG A 138 -2.44 -21.48 10.94
N ARG A 139 -1.62 -20.44 10.99
CA ARG A 139 -0.42 -20.40 11.85
C ARG A 139 -0.46 -19.32 12.94
N GLY A 140 -1.44 -18.44 12.88
CA GLY A 140 -1.52 -17.25 13.72
C GLY A 140 -0.60 -16.12 13.26
N LEU A 141 -1.00 -14.87 13.52
CA LEU A 141 -0.28 -13.69 13.09
C LEU A 141 1.10 -13.58 13.74
N ARG A 142 1.20 -13.87 15.02
CA ARG A 142 2.45 -13.79 15.80
C ARG A 142 3.58 -14.62 15.20
N ARG A 143 3.28 -15.83 14.72
CA ARG A 143 4.28 -16.74 14.14
C ARG A 143 4.64 -16.39 12.69
N THR A 144 3.74 -15.71 11.98
CA THR A 144 3.87 -15.46 10.56
C THR A 144 4.35 -14.05 10.23
N LEU A 145 4.23 -13.10 11.16
CA LEU A 145 4.45 -11.67 10.92
C LEU A 145 5.84 -11.37 10.34
N PHE A 146 6.88 -12.02 10.84
CA PHE A 146 8.23 -11.85 10.31
C PHE A 146 8.37 -12.36 8.87
N THR A 147 7.79 -13.53 8.56
CA THR A 147 7.75 -14.06 7.19
C THR A 147 7.00 -13.12 6.26
N LEU A 148 5.87 -12.55 6.72
CA LEU A 148 5.10 -11.56 5.97
C LEU A 148 5.92 -10.30 5.69
N CYS A 149 6.70 -9.83 6.68
CA CYS A 149 7.61 -8.70 6.51
C CYS A 149 8.71 -8.99 5.47
N CYS A 150 9.28 -10.21 5.49
CA CYS A 150 10.29 -10.61 4.51
C CYS A 150 9.70 -10.65 3.09
N ILE A 151 8.55 -11.29 2.91
CA ILE A 151 7.89 -11.40 1.59
C ILE A 151 7.42 -10.03 1.09
N PHE A 152 7.12 -9.08 1.99
CA PHE A 152 6.77 -7.71 1.65
C PHE A 152 7.97 -6.90 1.16
N ASN A 153 9.09 -6.95 1.87
CA ASN A 153 10.20 -6.03 1.66
C ASN A 153 11.29 -6.56 0.70
N LEU A 154 11.58 -7.86 0.70
CA LEU A 154 12.64 -8.43 -0.15
C LEU A 154 12.38 -8.26 -1.65
N PRO A 155 11.14 -8.35 -2.16
CA PRO A 155 10.87 -8.16 -3.59
C PRO A 155 11.21 -6.76 -4.12
N PHE A 156 11.36 -5.73 -3.28
CA PHE A 156 11.86 -4.43 -3.74
C PHE A 156 13.25 -4.51 -4.36
N GLY A 157 14.04 -5.53 -3.99
CA GLY A 157 15.32 -5.83 -4.62
C GLY A 157 15.24 -6.17 -6.11
N VAL A 158 14.08 -6.59 -6.60
CA VAL A 158 13.85 -6.82 -8.03
C VAL A 158 14.07 -5.53 -8.81
N TYR A 159 13.64 -4.38 -8.31
CA TYR A 159 13.86 -3.11 -8.99
C TYR A 159 15.34 -2.69 -9.02
N ALA A 160 16.10 -3.03 -7.99
CA ALA A 160 17.57 -2.83 -8.03
C ALA A 160 18.21 -3.70 -9.12
N LEU A 161 17.82 -4.98 -9.23
CA LEU A 161 18.28 -5.86 -10.29
C LEU A 161 17.87 -5.38 -11.69
N LEU A 162 16.61 -4.95 -11.85
CA LEU A 162 16.12 -4.40 -13.11
C LEU A 162 16.87 -3.11 -13.52
N ALA A 163 17.18 -2.24 -12.55
CA ALA A 163 17.93 -1.01 -12.82
C ALA A 163 19.41 -1.26 -13.20
N TRP A 164 20.02 -2.31 -12.67
CA TRP A 164 21.42 -2.65 -12.97
C TRP A 164 21.58 -3.43 -14.24
N PHE A 165 20.71 -4.41 -14.49
CA PHE A 165 20.82 -5.29 -15.66
C PHE A 165 20.07 -4.77 -16.88
N GLN A 166 19.10 -3.86 -16.71
CA GLN A 166 18.27 -3.29 -17.78
C GLN A 166 17.84 -4.33 -18.85
N PRO A 167 17.18 -5.43 -18.46
CA PRO A 167 16.86 -6.48 -19.39
C PRO A 167 15.90 -6.00 -20.46
N SER A 168 16.18 -6.31 -21.71
CA SER A 168 15.28 -6.00 -22.85
C SER A 168 14.06 -6.92 -22.91
N SER A 169 14.07 -8.02 -22.17
CA SER A 169 12.96 -8.98 -22.14
C SER A 169 11.81 -8.47 -21.29
N LEU A 170 10.67 -8.18 -21.91
CA LEU A 170 9.44 -7.79 -21.23
C LEU A 170 8.93 -8.84 -20.24
N TRP A 171 9.22 -10.11 -20.48
CA TRP A 171 8.84 -11.20 -19.56
C TRP A 171 9.62 -11.14 -18.24
N LEU A 172 10.89 -10.78 -18.29
CA LEU A 172 11.71 -10.61 -17.08
C LEU A 172 11.25 -9.39 -16.29
N VAL A 173 11.00 -8.26 -16.96
CA VAL A 173 10.48 -7.05 -16.32
C VAL A 173 9.10 -7.31 -15.72
N GLY A 174 8.18 -7.87 -16.50
CA GLY A 174 6.82 -8.20 -16.06
C GLY A 174 6.80 -9.22 -14.92
N GLY A 175 7.62 -10.26 -15.01
CA GLY A 175 7.78 -11.26 -13.93
C GLY A 175 8.27 -10.64 -12.63
N GLY A 176 9.23 -9.72 -12.71
CA GLY A 176 9.72 -8.96 -11.57
C GLY A 176 8.62 -8.14 -10.89
N ILE A 177 7.83 -7.42 -11.69
CA ILE A 177 6.68 -6.64 -11.20
C ILE A 177 5.65 -7.55 -10.52
N VAL A 178 5.33 -8.69 -11.11
CA VAL A 178 4.37 -9.66 -10.56
C VAL A 178 4.84 -10.21 -9.21
N VAL A 179 6.12 -10.53 -9.08
CA VAL A 179 6.73 -11.01 -7.82
C VAL A 179 6.65 -9.94 -6.74
N GLU A 180 6.96 -8.69 -7.08
CA GLU A 180 6.89 -7.59 -6.11
C GLU A 180 5.44 -7.34 -5.66
N TYR A 181 4.47 -7.25 -6.58
CA TYR A 181 3.07 -7.05 -6.23
C TYR A 181 2.47 -8.20 -5.43
N PHE A 182 2.89 -9.44 -5.73
CA PHE A 182 2.52 -10.58 -4.89
C PHE A 182 3.03 -10.41 -3.47
N GLY A 183 4.31 -10.04 -3.31
CA GLY A 183 4.92 -9.75 -2.02
C GLY A 183 4.23 -8.61 -1.29
N TYR A 184 3.89 -7.56 -2.02
CA TYR A 184 3.14 -6.42 -1.50
C TYR A 184 1.77 -6.87 -0.95
N GLY A 185 0.97 -7.59 -1.73
CA GLY A 185 -0.32 -8.10 -1.27
C GLY A 185 -0.20 -9.03 -0.06
N PHE A 186 0.80 -9.92 -0.09
CA PHE A 186 1.03 -10.89 0.97
C PHE A 186 1.40 -10.23 2.30
N GLY A 187 2.33 -9.29 2.30
CA GLY A 187 2.80 -8.64 3.52
C GLY A 187 1.86 -7.55 4.05
N PHE A 188 1.12 -6.86 3.17
CA PHE A 188 0.17 -5.82 3.54
C PHE A 188 -0.96 -6.33 4.45
N VAL A 189 -1.44 -7.56 4.19
CA VAL A 189 -2.45 -8.21 5.05
C VAL A 189 -1.93 -8.40 6.46
N GLY A 190 -0.65 -8.76 6.62
CA GLY A 190 -0.02 -8.92 7.94
C GLY A 190 -0.03 -7.64 8.75
N LEU A 191 0.37 -6.52 8.15
CA LEU A 191 0.35 -5.21 8.80
C LEU A 191 -1.08 -4.78 9.17
N THR A 192 -2.03 -4.96 8.25
CA THR A 192 -3.44 -4.60 8.46
C THR A 192 -4.02 -5.39 9.63
N LEU A 193 -3.81 -6.71 9.66
CA LEU A 193 -4.26 -7.56 10.77
C LEU A 193 -3.54 -7.22 12.07
N PHE A 194 -2.26 -6.87 12.03
CA PHE A 194 -1.53 -6.41 13.22
C PHE A 194 -2.18 -5.15 13.81
N MET A 195 -2.49 -4.15 12.98
CA MET A 195 -3.18 -2.96 13.43
C MET A 195 -4.56 -3.27 14.02
N MET A 196 -5.32 -4.18 13.40
CA MET A 196 -6.64 -4.59 13.90
C MET A 196 -6.56 -5.36 15.21
N GLN A 197 -5.56 -6.23 15.41
CA GLN A 197 -5.48 -7.12 16.57
C GLN A 197 -4.67 -6.53 17.73
N GLN A 198 -3.65 -5.72 17.47
CA GLN A 198 -2.73 -5.24 18.51
C GLN A 198 -2.91 -3.75 18.83
N VAL A 199 -3.30 -2.93 17.84
CA VAL A 199 -3.44 -1.48 18.01
C VAL A 199 -4.90 -1.06 18.24
N ALA A 200 -5.82 -1.61 17.48
CA ALA A 200 -7.22 -1.22 17.54
C ALA A 200 -7.99 -1.66 18.80
N PRO A 201 -7.77 -2.84 19.42
CA PRO A 201 -8.67 -3.37 20.46
C PRO A 201 -8.97 -2.37 21.59
N GLY A 202 -10.23 -2.40 22.08
CA GLY A 202 -10.73 -1.55 23.16
C GLY A 202 -12.02 -0.84 22.79
N ARG A 203 -12.49 0.06 23.67
CA ARG A 203 -13.78 0.78 23.53
C ARG A 203 -13.93 1.54 22.22
N HIS A 204 -12.83 2.10 21.70
CA HIS A 204 -12.80 2.93 20.48
C HIS A 204 -12.09 2.26 19.30
N GLN A 205 -12.34 0.96 19.11
CA GLN A 205 -11.62 0.11 18.14
C GLN A 205 -11.53 0.70 16.74
N MET A 206 -12.65 1.16 16.16
CA MET A 206 -12.68 1.70 14.80
C MET A 206 -11.87 2.99 14.67
N ALA A 207 -11.98 3.89 15.67
CA ALA A 207 -11.21 5.14 15.66
C ALA A 207 -9.72 4.88 15.85
N HIS A 208 -9.33 3.95 16.71
CA HIS A 208 -7.93 3.59 16.91
C HIS A 208 -7.32 2.93 15.67
N TYR A 209 -8.09 2.09 14.97
CA TYR A 209 -7.67 1.55 13.66
C TYR A 209 -7.50 2.67 12.62
N ALA A 210 -8.43 3.62 12.57
CA ALA A 210 -8.33 4.76 11.67
C ALA A 210 -7.09 5.63 11.94
N PHE A 211 -6.75 5.88 13.23
CA PHE A 211 -5.51 6.58 13.59
C PHE A 211 -4.25 5.83 13.15
N ALA A 212 -4.18 4.52 13.43
CA ALA A 212 -3.07 3.69 13.00
C ALA A 212 -2.93 3.70 11.46
N SER A 213 -4.03 3.58 10.75
CA SER A 213 -4.11 3.63 9.29
C SER A 213 -3.69 5.01 8.74
N GLY A 214 -4.08 6.10 9.41
CA GLY A 214 -3.64 7.45 9.08
C GLY A 214 -2.12 7.61 9.22
N ILE A 215 -1.53 7.13 10.31
CA ILE A 215 -0.08 7.16 10.54
C ILE A 215 0.66 6.30 9.51
N MET A 216 0.13 5.14 9.18
CA MET A 216 0.63 4.27 8.13
C MET A 216 0.71 5.00 6.78
N ASN A 217 -0.34 5.71 6.39
CA ASN A 217 -0.38 6.46 5.14
C ASN A 217 0.51 7.72 5.18
N LEU A 218 0.63 8.37 6.34
CA LEU A 218 1.54 9.50 6.53
C LEU A 218 3.00 9.08 6.31
N SER A 219 3.41 7.88 6.78
CA SER A 219 4.74 7.34 6.52
C SER A 219 5.04 7.24 5.00
N VAL A 220 4.11 6.66 4.23
CA VAL A 220 4.25 6.53 2.78
C VAL A 220 4.26 7.90 2.08
N MET A 221 3.48 8.85 2.58
CA MET A 221 3.44 10.20 2.02
C MET A 221 4.77 10.95 2.24
N LEU A 222 5.34 10.87 3.44
CA LEU A 222 6.60 11.53 3.77
C LEU A 222 7.78 10.94 2.99
N THR A 223 7.89 9.61 2.94
CA THR A 223 8.95 8.93 2.16
C THR A 223 8.77 9.20 0.67
N GLY A 224 7.54 9.19 0.17
CA GLY A 224 7.23 9.52 -1.21
C GLY A 224 7.59 10.97 -1.59
N ALA A 225 7.44 11.93 -0.68
CA ALA A 225 7.84 13.32 -0.91
C ALA A 225 9.35 13.49 -1.10
N VAL A 226 10.16 12.68 -0.40
CA VAL A 226 11.63 12.74 -0.48
C VAL A 226 12.19 11.86 -1.61
N SER A 227 11.42 10.86 -2.04
CA SER A 227 11.88 9.83 -2.99
C SER A 227 12.35 10.38 -4.34
N GLY A 228 11.66 11.41 -4.87
CA GLY A 228 12.05 12.05 -6.13
C GLY A 228 13.44 12.68 -6.03
N TYR A 229 13.66 13.53 -5.03
CA TYR A 229 14.95 14.16 -4.79
C TYR A 229 16.08 13.13 -4.62
N LEU A 230 15.81 12.08 -3.86
CA LEU A 230 16.80 11.02 -3.61
C LEU A 230 17.10 10.22 -4.89
N SER A 231 16.08 9.94 -5.70
CA SER A 231 16.24 9.26 -6.99
C SER A 231 17.03 10.10 -7.99
N ASP A 232 16.80 11.42 -8.05
CA ASP A 232 17.52 12.32 -8.93
C ASP A 232 19.00 12.45 -8.53
N ALA A 233 19.28 12.47 -7.22
CA ALA A 233 20.64 12.59 -6.70
C ALA A 233 21.46 11.30 -6.85
N LEU A 234 20.85 10.12 -6.71
CA LEU A 234 21.55 8.82 -6.71
C LEU A 234 21.48 8.09 -8.05
N GLY A 235 20.51 8.41 -8.91
CA GLY A 235 20.12 7.56 -10.03
C GLY A 235 19.39 6.29 -9.59
N TYR A 236 18.66 5.64 -10.51
CA TYR A 236 17.75 4.54 -10.19
C TYR A 236 18.45 3.34 -9.51
N GLY A 237 19.62 2.91 -9.99
CA GLY A 237 20.32 1.75 -9.44
C GLY A 237 20.70 1.93 -7.97
N MET A 238 21.36 3.06 -7.63
CA MET A 238 21.75 3.36 -6.26
C MET A 238 20.56 3.70 -5.39
N PHE A 239 19.53 4.33 -5.95
CA PHE A 239 18.27 4.59 -5.25
C PHE A 239 17.61 3.29 -4.76
N PHE A 240 17.40 2.30 -5.63
CA PHE A 240 16.78 1.03 -5.21
C PHE A 240 17.67 0.24 -4.23
N LEU A 241 18.99 0.35 -4.33
CA LEU A 241 19.88 -0.21 -3.32
C LEU A 241 19.72 0.49 -1.96
N ALA A 242 19.62 1.82 -1.94
CA ALA A 242 19.34 2.59 -0.72
C ALA A 242 17.97 2.22 -0.11
N VAL A 243 16.97 1.98 -0.96
CA VAL A 243 15.65 1.46 -0.51
C VAL A 243 15.79 0.11 0.19
N MET A 244 16.59 -0.82 -0.37
CA MET A 244 16.85 -2.11 0.28
C MET A 244 17.50 -1.94 1.66
N LEU A 245 18.43 -1.02 1.79
CA LEU A 245 19.03 -0.69 3.10
C LEU A 245 17.99 -0.07 4.06
N ALA A 246 17.08 0.77 3.54
CA ALA A 246 16.00 1.37 4.32
C ALA A 246 14.96 0.34 4.81
N THR A 247 14.91 -0.87 4.24
CA THR A 247 14.03 -1.95 4.74
C THR A 247 14.60 -2.69 5.95
N VAL A 248 15.91 -2.58 6.22
CA VAL A 248 16.55 -3.30 7.34
C VAL A 248 15.90 -2.99 8.71
N PRO A 249 15.58 -1.73 9.05
CA PRO A 249 14.85 -1.44 10.27
C PRO A 249 13.49 -2.14 10.37
N ALA A 250 12.80 -2.37 9.24
CA ALA A 250 11.52 -3.10 9.25
C ALA A 250 11.67 -4.54 9.76
N PHE A 251 12.72 -5.24 9.35
CA PHE A 251 13.01 -6.59 9.85
C PHE A 251 13.31 -6.60 11.34
N LEU A 252 14.13 -5.64 11.81
CA LEU A 252 14.50 -5.55 13.23
C LEU A 252 13.29 -5.27 14.11
N VAL A 253 12.47 -4.27 13.77
CA VAL A 253 11.29 -3.96 14.59
C VAL A 253 10.23 -5.06 14.52
N THR A 254 10.13 -5.77 13.40
CA THR A 254 9.20 -6.90 13.26
C THR A 254 9.63 -8.09 14.12
N TRP A 255 10.93 -8.37 14.19
CA TRP A 255 11.46 -9.47 14.99
C TRP A 255 11.19 -9.30 16.49
N PHE A 256 11.29 -8.08 17.01
CA PHE A 256 11.12 -7.76 18.41
C PHE A 256 9.72 -7.24 18.77
N VAL A 257 8.76 -7.22 17.83
CA VAL A 257 7.44 -6.64 18.09
C VAL A 257 6.70 -7.37 19.20
N PRO A 258 6.29 -6.67 20.27
CA PRO A 258 5.54 -7.28 21.34
C PRO A 258 4.09 -7.58 20.91
N PHE A 259 3.52 -8.68 21.36
CA PHE A 259 2.12 -9.00 21.19
C PHE A 259 1.41 -8.88 22.55
N THR A 260 0.42 -8.02 22.64
CA THR A 260 -0.36 -7.78 23.86
C THR A 260 -1.59 -8.70 23.92
N TYR A 261 -2.18 -8.97 22.75
CA TYR A 261 -3.35 -9.84 22.63
C TYR A 261 -2.94 -11.15 21.96
N ASP A 262 -3.29 -12.27 22.60
CA ASP A 262 -2.99 -13.59 22.06
C ASP A 262 -3.84 -13.91 20.83
N ASP A 263 -3.14 -14.29 19.78
CA ASP A 263 -3.70 -14.81 18.54
C ASP A 263 -3.78 -16.34 18.67
N LYS A 264 -4.74 -16.84 19.45
CA LYS A 264 -5.00 -18.28 19.49
C LYS A 264 -5.76 -18.62 18.20
N PRO A 265 -5.19 -19.46 17.31
CA PRO A 265 -6.01 -20.12 16.31
C PRO A 265 -7.14 -20.84 17.07
N ASN A 266 -8.38 -20.65 16.65
CA ASN A 266 -9.47 -21.46 17.17
C ASN A 266 -9.12 -22.92 16.88
N ASP A 267 -8.70 -23.65 17.91
CA ASP A 267 -8.67 -25.12 17.91
C ASP A 267 -10.14 -25.57 17.82
N LYS A 268 -10.61 -25.67 16.57
CA LYS A 268 -11.82 -26.41 16.20
C LYS A 268 -11.49 -27.38 15.10
#